data_7c9891d30eb6cda828523a7403a1e133
#
_entry.id   7c9891d30eb6cda828523a7403a1e133
#
_cell.length_a   1.000
_cell.length_b   1.000
_cell.length_c   1.000
_cell.angle_alpha   90.00
_cell.angle_beta   90.00
_cell.angle_gamma   90.00
#
_symmetry.space_group_name_H-M   'P 1'
#
loop_
_entity.id
_entity.type
_entity.pdbx_description
1 polymer ?
#
loop_
_entity_poly.entity_id
_entity_poly.type
_entity_poly.pdbx_seq_one_letter_code
_entity_poly.pdbx_strand_id
1 'polypeptide(L)'
;MTDPIVRVEKDGAVALVTMNRPEALNALNRALRAALVTTFTALAEDDQTEVVIFTGAGRAFTAGLDLKELGGETQASAEADGAEIDIGAVLHRFPKPIIGAINGFAITGGFELALLCDLLLCAEEAAFADTHARVGVVPGWGLSQRLPRLIGLPRAKELSLTGNFLSAQQAYAWGMVNRVVPKDELLPAAKALAKDILTTEPVTRNAVLALMDAGWEDTLEGGLAREKAWSQAHMAERVKPEAVAERRRGIMDRGRGQSS
;
A
#
# COMPACT_ATOMS: atom_id res chain seq x y z
N MET A 1 28.00 -8.51 -9.20
CA MET A 1 26.56 -8.46 -9.60
C MET A 1 25.97 -7.22 -8.96
N THR A 2 25.34 -6.35 -9.72
CA THR A 2 24.66 -5.16 -9.17
C THR A 2 23.42 -5.64 -8.39
N ASP A 3 23.21 -5.09 -7.20
CA ASP A 3 22.06 -5.36 -6.37
C ASP A 3 20.75 -5.02 -7.13
N PRO A 4 19.70 -5.86 -7.07
CA PRO A 4 18.47 -5.61 -7.82
C PRO A 4 17.78 -4.32 -7.36
N ILE A 5 17.20 -3.59 -8.31
CA ILE A 5 16.52 -2.31 -8.08
C ILE A 5 15.24 -2.44 -7.24
N VAL A 6 14.63 -3.64 -7.24
CA VAL A 6 13.57 -4.09 -6.33
C VAL A 6 14.03 -5.41 -5.71
N ARG A 7 14.05 -5.47 -4.40
CA ARG A 7 14.33 -6.71 -3.66
C ARG A 7 13.03 -7.32 -3.18
N VAL A 8 12.93 -8.64 -3.27
CA VAL A 8 11.81 -9.41 -2.73
C VAL A 8 12.35 -10.48 -1.79
N GLU A 9 11.96 -10.42 -0.54
CA GLU A 9 12.29 -11.40 0.48
C GLU A 9 11.02 -12.09 0.94
N LYS A 10 11.02 -13.43 1.01
CA LYS A 10 9.85 -14.20 1.48
C LYS A 10 10.10 -14.76 2.87
N ASP A 11 9.08 -14.64 3.73
CA ASP A 11 9.01 -15.24 5.05
C ASP A 11 7.66 -15.98 5.16
N GLY A 12 7.64 -17.26 4.78
CA GLY A 12 6.41 -18.02 4.60
C GLY A 12 5.49 -17.38 3.56
N ALA A 13 4.27 -17.05 3.94
CA ALA A 13 3.27 -16.43 3.07
C ALA A 13 3.37 -14.89 3.00
N VAL A 14 4.41 -14.28 3.60
CA VAL A 14 4.65 -12.83 3.55
C VAL A 14 5.78 -12.53 2.56
N ALA A 15 5.52 -11.63 1.61
CA ALA A 15 6.55 -11.06 0.73
C ALA A 15 6.90 -9.64 1.18
N LEU A 16 8.18 -9.39 1.49
CA LEU A 16 8.73 -8.05 1.72
C LEU A 16 9.29 -7.53 0.41
N VAL A 17 8.66 -6.51 -0.14
CA VAL A 17 9.09 -5.80 -1.36
C VAL A 17 9.79 -4.51 -0.96
N THR A 18 11.03 -4.35 -1.36
CA THR A 18 11.86 -3.18 -1.03
C THR A 18 12.34 -2.48 -2.29
N MET A 19 11.95 -1.22 -2.49
CA MET A 19 12.57 -0.34 -3.49
C MET A 19 14.02 -0.11 -3.11
N ASN A 20 14.97 -0.34 -4.02
CA ASN A 20 16.39 -0.39 -3.70
C ASN A 20 17.23 0.53 -4.58
N ARG A 21 16.94 1.82 -4.52
CA ARG A 21 17.75 2.92 -5.06
C ARG A 21 18.01 3.99 -3.98
N PRO A 22 18.60 3.63 -2.83
CA PRO A 22 18.71 4.54 -1.67
C PRO A 22 19.51 5.81 -1.97
N GLU A 23 20.48 5.75 -2.88
CA GLU A 23 21.30 6.88 -3.33
C GLU A 23 20.49 7.95 -4.07
N ALA A 24 19.39 7.55 -4.71
CA ALA A 24 18.43 8.43 -5.37
C ALA A 24 17.13 8.59 -4.58
N LEU A 25 17.11 8.31 -3.26
CA LEU A 25 15.91 8.31 -2.43
C LEU A 25 14.75 7.47 -3.00
N ASN A 26 15.08 6.37 -3.66
CA ASN A 26 14.14 5.49 -4.34
C ASN A 26 13.26 6.22 -5.37
N ALA A 27 13.78 7.28 -6.02
CA ALA A 27 13.07 8.00 -7.07
C ALA A 27 12.62 7.05 -8.18
N LEU A 28 11.36 7.21 -8.60
CA LEU A 28 10.61 6.33 -9.50
C LEU A 28 10.97 6.62 -10.96
N ASN A 29 12.19 6.22 -11.37
CA ASN A 29 12.54 6.21 -12.78
C ASN A 29 11.82 5.07 -13.53
N ARG A 30 11.87 5.06 -14.85
CA ARG A 30 11.23 4.04 -15.70
C ARG A 30 11.61 2.62 -15.28
N ALA A 31 12.89 2.37 -15.00
CA ALA A 31 13.39 1.05 -14.63
C ALA A 31 12.79 0.57 -13.30
N LEU A 32 12.73 1.42 -12.27
CA LEU A 32 12.12 1.06 -10.98
C LEU A 32 10.61 0.84 -11.13
N ARG A 33 9.90 1.70 -11.87
CA ARG A 33 8.47 1.52 -12.13
C ARG A 33 8.17 0.20 -12.85
N ALA A 34 8.95 -0.14 -13.90
CA ALA A 34 8.81 -1.40 -14.61
C ALA A 34 9.10 -2.61 -13.72
N ALA A 35 10.15 -2.55 -12.90
CA ALA A 35 10.48 -3.62 -11.96
C ALA A 35 9.38 -3.80 -10.89
N LEU A 36 8.77 -2.72 -10.41
CA LEU A 36 7.64 -2.80 -9.47
C LEU A 36 6.42 -3.42 -10.14
N VAL A 37 6.06 -3.01 -11.35
CA VAL A 37 4.95 -3.63 -12.12
C VAL A 37 5.19 -5.13 -12.27
N THR A 38 6.36 -5.55 -12.74
CA THR A 38 6.69 -6.98 -12.87
C THR A 38 6.60 -7.71 -11.53
N THR A 39 7.13 -7.11 -10.45
CA THR A 39 7.15 -7.72 -9.11
C THR A 39 5.73 -7.90 -8.58
N PHE A 40 4.91 -6.85 -8.59
CA PHE A 40 3.55 -6.93 -8.05
C PHE A 40 2.64 -7.82 -8.90
N THR A 41 2.80 -7.83 -10.23
CA THR A 41 2.08 -8.77 -11.11
C THR A 41 2.43 -10.22 -10.76
N ALA A 42 3.71 -10.53 -10.61
CA ALA A 42 4.13 -11.88 -10.22
C ALA A 42 3.62 -12.28 -8.82
N LEU A 43 3.63 -11.35 -7.84
CA LEU A 43 3.10 -11.60 -6.50
C LEU A 43 1.58 -11.73 -6.46
N ALA A 44 0.85 -11.08 -7.38
CA ALA A 44 -0.59 -11.26 -7.52
C ALA A 44 -0.96 -12.69 -7.91
N GLU A 45 -0.17 -13.31 -8.78
CA GLU A 45 -0.35 -14.66 -9.30
C GLU A 45 0.25 -15.77 -8.43
N ASP A 46 1.10 -15.40 -7.45
CA ASP A 46 1.82 -16.36 -6.60
C ASP A 46 0.94 -16.85 -5.45
N ASP A 47 0.36 -18.04 -5.55
CA ASP A 47 -0.49 -18.66 -4.53
C ASP A 47 0.16 -18.84 -3.17
N GLN A 48 1.49 -18.78 -3.08
CA GLN A 48 2.23 -18.88 -1.82
C GLN A 48 2.37 -17.55 -1.09
N THR A 49 2.12 -16.44 -1.76
CA THR A 49 2.11 -15.11 -1.15
C THR A 49 0.68 -14.72 -0.78
N GLU A 50 0.45 -14.39 0.49
CA GLU A 50 -0.86 -13.99 1.00
C GLU A 50 -0.91 -12.55 1.49
N VAL A 51 0.24 -11.99 1.89
CA VAL A 51 0.38 -10.59 2.37
C VAL A 51 1.67 -10.01 1.82
N VAL A 52 1.62 -8.74 1.39
CA VAL A 52 2.81 -8.00 0.95
C VAL A 52 3.11 -6.89 1.94
N ILE A 53 4.39 -6.75 2.33
CA ILE A 53 4.94 -5.56 3.00
C ILE A 53 5.73 -4.78 1.96
N PHE A 54 5.41 -3.50 1.79
CA PHE A 54 6.06 -2.63 0.81
C PHE A 54 6.81 -1.50 1.50
N THR A 55 8.11 -1.36 1.20
CA THR A 55 9.00 -0.37 1.83
C THR A 55 10.08 0.13 0.88
N GLY A 56 10.92 1.06 1.36
CA GLY A 56 12.09 1.57 0.65
C GLY A 56 13.39 1.32 1.41
N ALA A 57 14.48 1.10 0.69
CA ALA A 57 15.80 1.06 1.29
C ALA A 57 16.29 2.46 1.71
N GLY A 58 17.06 2.55 2.78
CA GLY A 58 17.71 3.80 3.22
C GLY A 58 16.76 4.73 3.96
N ARG A 59 16.79 6.04 3.63
CA ARG A 59 16.11 7.10 4.38
C ARG A 59 14.78 7.56 3.78
N ALA A 60 14.33 6.94 2.70
CA ALA A 60 13.08 7.28 2.04
C ALA A 60 12.30 6.02 1.68
N PHE A 61 10.99 6.09 1.76
CA PHE A 61 10.12 5.19 1.04
C PHE A 61 10.32 5.45 -0.46
N THR A 62 9.91 6.60 -0.97
CA THR A 62 10.34 7.11 -2.28
C THR A 62 10.10 8.63 -2.39
N ALA A 63 11.01 9.32 -3.06
CA ALA A 63 10.89 10.75 -3.37
C ALA A 63 9.93 11.06 -4.54
N GLY A 64 9.21 10.05 -5.07
CA GLY A 64 8.31 10.21 -6.21
C GLY A 64 9.01 10.08 -7.55
N LEU A 65 8.42 10.63 -8.60
CA LEU A 65 8.98 10.54 -9.95
C LEU A 65 10.43 11.10 -10.01
N ASP A 66 11.28 10.44 -10.78
CA ASP A 66 12.65 10.87 -10.97
C ASP A 66 12.67 12.17 -11.82
N LEU A 67 12.92 13.31 -11.14
CA LEU A 67 12.86 14.63 -11.78
C LEU A 67 13.92 14.82 -12.85
N LYS A 68 15.06 14.12 -12.78
CA LYS A 68 16.09 14.15 -13.83
C LYS A 68 15.58 13.47 -15.09
N GLU A 69 14.90 12.35 -14.95
CA GLU A 69 14.24 11.66 -16.07
C GLU A 69 13.11 12.52 -16.64
N LEU A 70 12.27 13.09 -15.78
CA LEU A 70 11.15 13.94 -16.20
C LEU A 70 11.64 15.23 -16.89
N GLY A 71 12.74 15.81 -16.44
CA GLY A 71 13.38 16.99 -17.04
C GLY A 71 14.20 16.70 -18.31
N GLY A 72 14.29 15.42 -18.74
CA GLY A 72 15.06 15.06 -19.94
C GLY A 72 16.58 15.07 -19.78
N GLU A 73 17.09 15.16 -18.54
CA GLU A 73 18.53 15.15 -18.26
C GLU A 73 19.16 13.76 -18.43
N THR A 74 18.36 12.71 -18.32
CA THR A 74 18.76 11.34 -18.62
C THR A 74 18.04 10.87 -19.87
N GLN A 75 18.76 10.29 -20.84
CA GLN A 75 18.11 9.58 -21.94
C GLN A 75 17.34 8.40 -21.34
N ALA A 76 16.06 8.60 -21.03
CA ALA A 76 15.13 7.48 -21.00
C ALA A 76 15.25 6.88 -22.41
N SER A 77 15.74 5.64 -22.49
CA SER A 77 15.84 4.96 -23.77
C SER A 77 14.47 5.04 -24.45
N ALA A 78 14.37 5.85 -25.51
CA ALA A 78 13.16 6.04 -26.31
C ALA A 78 12.72 4.75 -27.03
N GLU A 79 13.44 3.68 -26.78
CA GLU A 79 13.29 2.36 -27.36
C GLU A 79 12.91 1.33 -26.30
N ALA A 80 11.68 1.37 -25.84
CA ALA A 80 11.05 0.18 -25.30
C ALA A 80 9.55 0.31 -25.48
N ASP A 81 9.01 -0.56 -26.27
CA ASP A 81 7.62 -0.91 -26.47
C ASP A 81 6.59 -0.09 -25.68
N GLY A 82 5.65 0.54 -26.41
CA GLY A 82 4.62 1.43 -25.90
C GLY A 82 3.66 0.84 -24.86
N ALA A 83 4.08 -0.13 -24.06
CA ALA A 83 3.36 -0.61 -22.90
C ALA A 83 3.44 0.44 -21.79
N GLU A 84 2.31 0.94 -21.40
CA GLU A 84 2.15 1.89 -20.29
C GLU A 84 2.60 1.21 -18.98
N ILE A 85 3.66 1.75 -18.36
CA ILE A 85 4.15 1.28 -17.06
C ILE A 85 3.34 1.98 -15.98
N ASP A 86 2.15 1.47 -15.69
CA ASP A 86 1.24 2.01 -14.70
C ASP A 86 1.25 1.18 -13.40
N ILE A 87 2.21 1.51 -12.52
CA ILE A 87 2.27 0.89 -11.19
C ILE A 87 1.03 1.24 -10.33
N GLY A 88 0.44 2.41 -10.55
CA GLY A 88 -0.77 2.83 -9.86
C GLY A 88 -1.93 1.87 -10.14
N ALA A 89 -2.16 1.52 -11.42
CA ALA A 89 -3.19 0.58 -11.82
C ALA A 89 -2.93 -0.84 -11.28
N VAL A 90 -1.67 -1.26 -11.22
CA VAL A 90 -1.29 -2.59 -10.69
C VAL A 90 -1.56 -2.69 -9.20
N LEU A 91 -1.16 -1.68 -8.40
CA LEU A 91 -1.40 -1.67 -6.96
C LEU A 91 -2.89 -1.51 -6.63
N HIS A 92 -3.61 -0.66 -7.38
CA HIS A 92 -5.05 -0.44 -7.19
C HIS A 92 -5.89 -1.72 -7.35
N ARG A 93 -5.43 -2.66 -8.16
CA ARG A 93 -6.11 -3.95 -8.42
C ARG A 93 -5.42 -5.14 -7.77
N PHE A 94 -4.50 -4.89 -6.86
CA PHE A 94 -3.75 -5.98 -6.23
C PHE A 94 -4.68 -6.79 -5.32
N PRO A 95 -4.77 -8.13 -5.49
CA PRO A 95 -5.84 -8.93 -4.87
C PRO A 95 -5.54 -9.39 -3.44
N LYS A 96 -4.46 -8.92 -2.84
CA LYS A 96 -3.97 -9.37 -1.53
C LYS A 96 -3.60 -8.16 -0.67
N PRO A 97 -3.67 -8.25 0.67
CA PRO A 97 -3.32 -7.14 1.54
C PRO A 97 -1.90 -6.62 1.32
N ILE A 98 -1.77 -5.29 1.18
CA ILE A 98 -0.51 -4.57 1.11
C ILE A 98 -0.35 -3.72 2.39
N ILE A 99 0.71 -3.97 3.15
CA ILE A 99 1.13 -3.16 4.29
C ILE A 99 2.24 -2.23 3.81
N GLY A 100 1.96 -0.94 3.71
CA GLY A 100 2.97 0.09 3.48
C GLY A 100 3.76 0.34 4.76
N ALA A 101 5.05 -0.03 4.75
CA ALA A 101 6.00 0.27 5.82
C ALA A 101 6.82 1.51 5.42
N ILE A 102 6.34 2.69 5.80
CA ILE A 102 6.86 3.98 5.34
C ILE A 102 8.04 4.38 6.22
N ASN A 103 9.24 4.09 5.74
CA ASN A 103 10.51 4.23 6.47
C ASN A 103 11.11 5.64 6.45
N GLY A 104 10.49 6.58 5.76
CA GLY A 104 10.98 7.95 5.59
C GLY A 104 10.11 8.75 4.63
N PHE A 105 10.74 9.53 3.75
CA PHE A 105 10.03 10.38 2.79
C PHE A 105 9.13 9.60 1.83
N ALA A 106 7.86 10.01 1.71
CA ALA A 106 6.89 9.56 0.72
C ALA A 106 6.32 10.80 0.00
N ILE A 107 6.92 11.15 -1.14
CA ILE A 107 6.70 12.45 -1.79
C ILE A 107 6.03 12.25 -3.15
N THR A 108 5.01 13.05 -3.46
CA THR A 108 4.35 13.12 -4.78
C THR A 108 3.88 11.73 -5.24
N GLY A 109 4.43 11.14 -6.28
CA GLY A 109 4.14 9.75 -6.67
C GLY A 109 4.43 8.73 -5.56
N GLY A 110 5.38 9.01 -4.66
CA GLY A 110 5.63 8.19 -3.47
C GLY A 110 4.51 8.26 -2.45
N PHE A 111 3.89 9.42 -2.30
CA PHE A 111 2.69 9.58 -1.50
C PHE A 111 1.50 8.84 -2.14
N GLU A 112 1.39 8.87 -3.47
CA GLU A 112 0.38 8.10 -4.20
C GLU A 112 0.55 6.59 -3.96
N LEU A 113 1.79 6.05 -4.07
CA LEU A 113 2.05 4.63 -3.80
C LEU A 113 1.74 4.25 -2.34
N ALA A 114 2.02 5.13 -1.38
CA ALA A 114 1.65 4.90 0.01
C ALA A 114 0.12 4.81 0.17
N LEU A 115 -0.64 5.71 -0.47
CA LEU A 115 -2.12 5.72 -0.43
C LEU A 115 -2.77 4.55 -1.19
N LEU A 116 -2.01 3.80 -1.98
CA LEU A 116 -2.45 2.57 -2.64
C LEU A 116 -2.19 1.32 -1.79
N CYS A 117 -1.49 1.45 -0.66
CA CYS A 117 -1.41 0.38 0.32
C CYS A 117 -2.68 0.35 1.19
N ASP A 118 -3.11 -0.84 1.61
CA ASP A 118 -4.33 -1.02 2.42
C ASP A 118 -4.14 -0.55 3.86
N LEU A 119 -2.94 -0.73 4.38
CA LEU A 119 -2.56 -0.38 5.75
C LEU A 119 -1.23 0.38 5.74
N LEU A 120 -1.15 1.45 6.54
CA LEU A 120 0.07 2.26 6.63
C LEU A 120 0.66 2.24 8.04
N LEU A 121 1.89 1.74 8.15
CA LEU A 121 2.75 1.91 9.30
C LEU A 121 3.89 2.85 8.94
N CYS A 122 4.21 3.79 9.81
CA CYS A 122 5.25 4.79 9.55
C CYS A 122 6.34 4.76 10.62
N ALA A 123 7.58 4.98 10.21
CA ALA A 123 8.61 5.42 11.12
C ALA A 123 8.30 6.84 11.65
N GLU A 124 8.76 7.18 12.86
CA GLU A 124 8.57 8.52 13.43
C GLU A 124 9.12 9.63 12.54
N GLU A 125 10.19 9.34 11.78
CA GLU A 125 10.84 10.25 10.85
C GLU A 125 10.15 10.32 9.47
N ALA A 126 9.11 9.53 9.25
CA ALA A 126 8.41 9.56 7.98
C ALA A 126 7.71 10.90 7.75
N ALA A 127 7.74 11.34 6.53
CA ALA A 127 7.09 12.57 6.11
C ALA A 127 6.48 12.40 4.72
N PHE A 128 5.28 12.95 4.57
CA PHE A 128 4.52 12.94 3.33
C PHE A 128 4.46 14.35 2.74
N ALA A 129 4.51 14.47 1.43
CA ALA A 129 4.25 15.75 0.78
C ALA A 129 3.64 15.55 -0.62
N ASP A 130 2.65 16.36 -0.94
CA ASP A 130 2.13 16.46 -2.30
C ASP A 130 2.77 17.66 -3.01
N THR A 131 3.84 17.41 -3.73
CA THR A 131 4.56 18.46 -4.46
C THR A 131 4.19 18.53 -5.95
N HIS A 132 3.12 17.88 -6.40
CA HIS A 132 2.70 17.90 -7.81
C HIS A 132 2.58 19.34 -8.36
N ALA A 133 1.86 20.22 -7.64
CA ALA A 133 1.70 21.61 -8.06
C ALA A 133 3.02 22.41 -8.08
N ARG A 134 4.01 22.05 -7.25
CA ARG A 134 5.33 22.68 -7.28
C ARG A 134 6.18 22.24 -8.46
N VAL A 135 6.00 20.98 -8.90
CA VAL A 135 6.70 20.41 -10.06
C VAL A 135 6.02 20.83 -11.38
N GLY A 136 4.74 21.21 -11.34
CA GLY A 136 3.95 21.56 -12.52
C GLY A 136 3.29 20.35 -13.18
N VAL A 137 3.05 19.28 -12.43
CA VAL A 137 2.31 18.09 -12.87
C VAL A 137 1.07 17.87 -12.01
N VAL A 138 0.15 17.02 -12.45
CA VAL A 138 -1.03 16.64 -11.68
C VAL A 138 -0.91 15.20 -11.19
N PRO A 139 -1.54 14.83 -10.07
CA PRO A 139 -1.60 13.44 -9.60
C PRO A 139 -2.20 12.52 -10.65
N GLY A 140 -1.62 11.33 -10.82
CA GLY A 140 -2.07 10.34 -11.81
C GLY A 140 -2.47 9.00 -11.21
N TRP A 141 -2.09 8.72 -9.95
CA TRP A 141 -2.36 7.43 -9.28
C TRP A 141 -3.35 7.54 -8.12
N GLY A 142 -4.13 8.62 -8.09
CA GLY A 142 -5.31 8.74 -7.23
C GLY A 142 -5.18 9.59 -5.98
N LEU A 143 -4.06 10.31 -5.75
CA LEU A 143 -3.88 11.17 -4.57
C LEU A 143 -5.02 12.18 -4.41
N SER A 144 -5.40 12.87 -5.48
CA SER A 144 -6.47 13.87 -5.46
C SER A 144 -7.85 13.33 -5.06
N GLN A 145 -8.03 12.01 -5.12
CA GLN A 145 -9.27 11.32 -4.75
C GLN A 145 -9.18 10.62 -3.40
N ARG A 146 -8.07 9.93 -3.14
CA ARG A 146 -7.87 9.15 -1.90
C ARG A 146 -7.59 10.03 -0.70
N LEU A 147 -6.67 10.98 -0.83
CA LEU A 147 -6.26 11.83 0.29
C LEU A 147 -7.42 12.61 0.92
N PRO A 148 -8.29 13.34 0.17
CA PRO A 148 -9.40 14.06 0.78
C PRO A 148 -10.45 13.17 1.44
N ARG A 149 -10.57 11.92 1.01
CA ARG A 149 -11.46 10.95 1.65
C ARG A 149 -10.91 10.44 2.99
N LEU A 150 -9.58 10.42 3.15
CA LEU A 150 -8.93 10.00 4.39
C LEU A 150 -8.85 11.12 5.44
N ILE A 151 -8.39 12.32 5.04
CA ILE A 151 -8.06 13.39 5.99
C ILE A 151 -9.03 14.59 5.94
N GLY A 152 -10.02 14.53 5.06
CA GLY A 152 -10.95 15.62 4.81
C GLY A 152 -10.46 16.61 3.74
N LEU A 153 -11.40 17.16 2.98
CA LEU A 153 -11.11 18.00 1.81
C LEU A 153 -10.27 19.26 2.12
N PRO A 154 -10.51 20.02 3.21
CA PRO A 154 -9.70 21.22 3.49
C PRO A 154 -8.22 20.90 3.73
N ARG A 155 -7.91 19.87 4.53
CA ARG A 155 -6.52 19.44 4.81
C ARG A 155 -5.82 18.93 3.55
N ALA A 156 -6.52 18.14 2.74
CA ALA A 156 -5.98 17.66 1.48
C ALA A 156 -5.66 18.82 0.51
N LYS A 157 -6.56 19.80 0.39
CA LYS A 157 -6.32 21.02 -0.42
C LYS A 157 -5.11 21.80 0.10
N GLU A 158 -4.99 22.00 1.41
CA GLU A 158 -3.84 22.69 1.99
C GLU A 158 -2.53 22.00 1.61
N LEU A 159 -2.42 20.69 1.80
CA LEU A 159 -1.22 19.92 1.44
C LEU A 159 -0.93 20.01 -0.06
N SER A 160 -1.91 19.77 -0.92
CA SER A 160 -1.72 19.73 -2.37
C SER A 160 -1.40 21.11 -2.98
N LEU A 161 -1.99 22.18 -2.45
CA LEU A 161 -1.77 23.53 -2.95
C LEU A 161 -0.46 24.14 -2.43
N THR A 162 -0.02 23.78 -1.23
CA THR A 162 1.21 24.30 -0.66
C THR A 162 2.44 23.44 -0.94
N GLY A 163 2.25 22.12 -1.09
CA GLY A 163 3.35 21.14 -1.13
C GLY A 163 4.11 21.07 0.19
N ASN A 164 3.49 21.45 1.30
CA ASN A 164 4.09 21.38 2.63
C ASN A 164 4.17 19.91 3.10
N PHE A 165 5.11 19.66 4.03
CA PHE A 165 5.30 18.34 4.59
C PHE A 165 4.31 18.05 5.72
N LEU A 166 3.75 16.85 5.69
CA LEU A 166 2.94 16.26 6.73
C LEU A 166 3.80 15.26 7.51
N SER A 167 3.98 15.45 8.81
CA SER A 167 4.72 14.51 9.64
C SER A 167 3.94 13.20 9.89
N ALA A 168 4.66 12.13 10.25
CA ALA A 168 4.05 10.84 10.61
C ALA A 168 3.01 10.98 11.73
N GLN A 169 3.32 11.75 12.79
CA GLN A 169 2.42 11.98 13.93
C GLN A 169 1.16 12.72 13.51
N GLN A 170 1.29 13.73 12.65
CA GLN A 170 0.14 14.47 12.15
C GLN A 170 -0.71 13.61 11.21
N ALA A 171 -0.08 12.78 10.37
CA ALA A 171 -0.75 11.82 9.50
C ALA A 171 -1.56 10.78 10.30
N TYR A 172 -1.00 10.31 11.42
CA TYR A 172 -1.69 9.45 12.38
C TYR A 172 -2.88 10.17 13.04
N ALA A 173 -2.65 11.38 13.54
CA ALA A 173 -3.71 12.18 14.18
C ALA A 173 -4.87 12.52 13.21
N TRP A 174 -4.61 12.55 11.91
CA TRP A 174 -5.62 12.80 10.88
C TRP A 174 -6.28 11.51 10.34
N GLY A 175 -5.90 10.34 10.84
CA GLY A 175 -6.49 9.06 10.48
C GLY A 175 -5.97 8.46 9.16
N MET A 176 -4.87 8.99 8.60
CA MET A 176 -4.26 8.48 7.37
C MET A 176 -3.35 7.27 7.64
N VAL A 177 -2.72 7.22 8.80
CA VAL A 177 -1.73 6.20 9.18
C VAL A 177 -2.25 5.37 10.35
N ASN A 178 -2.12 4.05 10.28
CA ASN A 178 -2.59 3.14 11.32
C ASN A 178 -1.71 3.15 12.58
N ARG A 179 -0.38 3.28 12.41
CA ARG A 179 0.60 3.28 13.52
C ARG A 179 1.82 4.10 13.16
N VAL A 180 2.39 4.74 14.18
CA VAL A 180 3.72 5.37 14.12
C VAL A 180 4.59 4.68 15.17
N VAL A 181 5.78 4.25 14.75
CA VAL A 181 6.72 3.49 15.59
C VAL A 181 8.15 3.99 15.38
N PRO A 182 9.09 3.73 16.31
CA PRO A 182 10.51 3.94 16.07
C PRO A 182 10.97 3.24 14.79
N LYS A 183 11.94 3.81 14.09
CA LYS A 183 12.38 3.34 12.78
C LYS A 183 12.84 1.87 12.76
N ASP A 184 13.55 1.47 13.78
CA ASP A 184 14.04 0.09 13.95
C ASP A 184 12.92 -0.91 14.27
N GLU A 185 11.79 -0.44 14.79
CA GLU A 185 10.59 -1.24 15.04
C GLU A 185 9.64 -1.33 13.83
N LEU A 186 9.84 -0.55 12.78
CA LEU A 186 8.89 -0.47 11.65
C LEU A 186 8.68 -1.82 10.95
N LEU A 187 9.74 -2.48 10.52
CA LEU A 187 9.62 -3.79 9.86
C LEU A 187 9.17 -4.89 10.83
N PRO A 188 9.67 -4.99 12.07
CA PRO A 188 9.10 -5.87 13.08
C PRO A 188 7.58 -5.68 13.27
N ALA A 189 7.10 -4.45 13.40
CA ALA A 189 5.68 -4.14 13.55
C ALA A 189 4.85 -4.52 12.29
N ALA A 190 5.38 -4.25 11.09
CA ALA A 190 4.73 -4.65 9.85
C ALA A 190 4.65 -6.18 9.70
N LYS A 191 5.71 -6.91 10.05
CA LYS A 191 5.72 -8.37 10.06
C LYS A 191 4.75 -8.95 11.11
N ALA A 192 4.66 -8.34 12.29
CA ALA A 192 3.70 -8.75 13.30
C ALA A 192 2.26 -8.56 12.80
N LEU A 193 1.96 -7.43 12.16
CA LEU A 193 0.64 -7.18 11.57
C LEU A 193 0.34 -8.17 10.43
N ALA A 194 1.32 -8.47 9.57
CA ALA A 194 1.15 -9.48 8.51
C ALA A 194 0.84 -10.87 9.10
N LYS A 195 1.54 -11.28 10.16
CA LYS A 195 1.25 -12.53 10.88
C LYS A 195 -0.16 -12.54 11.45
N ASP A 196 -0.63 -11.43 12.01
CA ASP A 196 -2.01 -11.29 12.49
C ASP A 196 -3.03 -11.48 11.37
N ILE A 197 -2.79 -10.87 10.21
CA ILE A 197 -3.64 -11.01 9.00
C ILE A 197 -3.68 -12.48 8.55
N LEU A 198 -2.55 -13.18 8.56
CA LEU A 198 -2.44 -14.58 8.17
C LEU A 198 -3.22 -15.55 9.09
N THR A 199 -3.61 -15.13 10.30
CA THR A 199 -4.48 -15.94 11.17
C THR A 199 -5.93 -16.02 10.70
N THR A 200 -6.32 -15.22 9.71
CA THR A 200 -7.67 -15.18 9.15
C THR A 200 -7.81 -16.15 7.97
N GLU A 201 -9.04 -16.52 7.62
CA GLU A 201 -9.31 -17.39 6.48
C GLU A 201 -9.02 -16.66 5.16
N PRO A 202 -8.12 -17.18 4.29
CA PRO A 202 -7.58 -16.42 3.16
C PRO A 202 -8.63 -15.93 2.16
N VAL A 203 -9.57 -16.80 1.78
CA VAL A 203 -10.60 -16.45 0.78
C VAL A 203 -11.56 -15.40 1.32
N THR A 204 -11.97 -15.55 2.58
CA THR A 204 -12.86 -14.58 3.24
C THR A 204 -12.16 -13.25 3.44
N ARG A 205 -10.89 -13.26 3.89
CA ARG A 205 -10.06 -12.05 4.05
C ARG A 205 -9.99 -11.25 2.75
N ASN A 206 -9.63 -11.90 1.65
CA ASN A 206 -9.51 -11.22 0.36
C ASN A 206 -10.87 -10.75 -0.19
N ALA A 207 -11.96 -11.50 0.08
CA ALA A 207 -13.31 -11.06 -0.25
C ALA A 207 -13.72 -9.80 0.56
N VAL A 208 -13.38 -9.74 1.85
CA VAL A 208 -13.65 -8.57 2.70
C VAL A 208 -12.84 -7.35 2.21
N LEU A 209 -11.57 -7.53 1.87
CA LEU A 209 -10.73 -6.47 1.28
C LEU A 209 -11.38 -5.93 0.01
N ALA A 210 -11.68 -6.79 -0.95
CA ALA A 210 -12.28 -6.40 -2.22
C ALA A 210 -13.68 -5.76 -2.07
N LEU A 211 -14.46 -6.16 -1.05
CA LEU A 211 -15.75 -5.51 -0.73
C LEU A 211 -15.56 -4.08 -0.22
N MET A 212 -14.57 -3.85 0.64
CA MET A 212 -14.25 -2.52 1.16
C MET A 212 -13.77 -1.60 0.04
N ASP A 213 -12.88 -2.07 -0.84
CA ASP A 213 -12.37 -1.30 -1.98
C ASP A 213 -13.50 -0.94 -2.95
N ALA A 214 -14.31 -1.92 -3.34
CA ALA A 214 -15.44 -1.69 -4.23
C ALA A 214 -16.50 -0.76 -3.62
N GLY A 215 -16.72 -0.82 -2.31
CA GLY A 215 -17.62 0.08 -1.58
C GLY A 215 -17.09 1.50 -1.46
N TRP A 216 -15.76 1.67 -1.36
CA TRP A 216 -15.11 2.98 -1.34
C TRP A 216 -15.27 3.74 -2.67
N GLU A 217 -15.42 3.04 -3.78
CA GLU A 217 -15.59 3.60 -5.13
C GLU A 217 -17.06 3.81 -5.53
N ASP A 218 -17.99 3.33 -4.71
CA ASP A 218 -19.44 3.36 -5.00
C ASP A 218 -20.18 4.29 -4.05
N THR A 219 -21.49 4.46 -4.27
CA THR A 219 -22.40 5.04 -3.29
C THR A 219 -22.58 4.07 -2.12
N LEU A 220 -22.97 4.58 -0.94
CA LEU A 220 -23.27 3.71 0.20
C LEU A 220 -24.36 2.67 -0.13
N GLU A 221 -25.39 3.08 -0.90
CA GLU A 221 -26.46 2.18 -1.32
C GLU A 221 -25.94 1.06 -2.23
N GLY A 222 -25.10 1.39 -3.22
CA GLY A 222 -24.44 0.42 -4.12
C GLY A 222 -23.52 -0.52 -3.34
N GLY A 223 -22.70 0.01 -2.43
CA GLY A 223 -21.84 -0.77 -1.56
C GLY A 223 -22.61 -1.78 -0.70
N LEU A 224 -23.70 -1.35 -0.04
CA LEU A 224 -24.55 -2.22 0.78
C LEU A 224 -25.26 -3.30 -0.04
N ALA A 225 -25.69 -2.99 -1.25
CA ALA A 225 -26.30 -3.97 -2.15
C ALA A 225 -25.29 -5.04 -2.57
N ARG A 226 -24.06 -4.64 -2.89
CA ARG A 226 -22.94 -5.53 -3.24
C ARG A 226 -22.55 -6.42 -2.07
N GLU A 227 -22.39 -5.84 -0.87
CA GLU A 227 -22.07 -6.59 0.36
C GLU A 227 -23.12 -7.68 0.62
N LYS A 228 -24.41 -7.34 0.53
CA LYS A 228 -25.50 -8.30 0.72
C LYS A 228 -25.41 -9.47 -0.29
N ALA A 229 -25.19 -9.16 -1.57
CA ALA A 229 -25.11 -10.18 -2.62
C ALA A 229 -23.90 -11.10 -2.42
N TRP A 230 -22.73 -10.54 -2.12
CA TRP A 230 -21.51 -11.31 -1.87
C TRP A 230 -21.60 -12.14 -0.60
N SER A 231 -22.16 -11.57 0.48
CA SER A 231 -22.37 -12.30 1.74
C SER A 231 -23.26 -13.54 1.51
N GLN A 232 -24.35 -13.40 0.76
CA GLN A 232 -25.24 -14.53 0.46
C GLN A 232 -24.53 -15.62 -0.34
N ALA A 233 -23.78 -15.27 -1.39
CA ALA A 233 -23.03 -16.22 -2.18
C ALA A 233 -21.94 -16.92 -1.34
N HIS A 234 -21.17 -16.16 -0.57
CA HIS A 234 -20.10 -16.68 0.27
C HIS A 234 -20.64 -17.63 1.36
N MET A 235 -21.76 -17.27 2.00
CA MET A 235 -22.42 -18.13 3.00
C MET A 235 -22.83 -19.46 2.38
N ALA A 236 -23.43 -19.45 1.19
CA ALA A 236 -23.91 -20.66 0.53
C ALA A 236 -22.76 -21.59 0.09
N GLU A 237 -21.64 -21.03 -0.38
CA GLU A 237 -20.55 -21.83 -0.96
C GLU A 237 -19.49 -22.24 0.07
N ARG A 238 -19.19 -21.40 1.06
CA ARG A 238 -17.97 -21.50 1.87
C ARG A 238 -18.20 -21.76 3.35
N VAL A 239 -19.36 -21.39 3.89
CA VAL A 239 -19.58 -21.51 5.33
C VAL A 239 -20.10 -22.91 5.67
N LYS A 240 -19.22 -23.71 6.29
CA LYS A 240 -19.54 -25.04 6.82
C LYS A 240 -19.62 -24.98 8.35
N PRO A 241 -20.67 -25.52 8.98
CA PRO A 241 -20.87 -25.45 10.44
C PRO A 241 -19.67 -26.00 11.22
N GLU A 242 -19.04 -27.08 10.74
CA GLU A 242 -17.89 -27.71 11.40
C GLU A 242 -16.66 -26.78 11.42
N ALA A 243 -16.38 -26.13 10.28
CA ALA A 243 -15.28 -25.18 10.18
C ALA A 243 -15.50 -23.94 11.09
N VAL A 244 -16.74 -23.48 11.21
CA VAL A 244 -17.09 -22.39 12.13
C VAL A 244 -16.90 -22.82 13.59
N ALA A 245 -17.30 -24.04 13.95
CA ALA A 245 -17.13 -24.57 15.30
C ALA A 245 -15.65 -24.72 15.70
N GLU A 246 -14.80 -25.14 14.77
CA GLU A 246 -13.35 -25.23 14.96
C GLU A 246 -12.72 -23.84 15.20
N ARG A 247 -13.04 -22.86 14.34
CA ARG A 247 -12.52 -21.48 14.42
C ARG A 247 -13.01 -20.73 15.67
N ARG A 248 -14.18 -21.05 16.19
CA ARG A 248 -14.79 -20.39 17.36
C ARG A 248 -13.87 -20.39 18.58
N ARG A 249 -13.15 -21.49 18.84
CA ARG A 249 -12.21 -21.57 19.97
C ARG A 249 -11.07 -20.57 19.80
N GLY A 250 -10.43 -20.56 18.66
CA GLY A 250 -9.35 -19.62 18.36
C GLY A 250 -9.78 -18.15 18.45
N ILE A 251 -11.01 -17.81 18.03
CA ILE A 251 -11.57 -16.45 18.14
C ILE A 251 -11.72 -16.05 19.61
N MET A 252 -12.25 -16.94 20.46
CA MET A 252 -12.43 -16.68 21.88
C MET A 252 -11.10 -16.53 22.63
N ASP A 253 -10.11 -17.36 22.30
CA ASP A 253 -8.78 -17.30 22.92
C ASP A 253 -8.03 -16.02 22.52
N ARG A 254 -8.13 -15.61 21.26
CA ARG A 254 -7.58 -14.33 20.79
C ARG A 254 -8.23 -13.14 21.49
N GLY A 255 -9.56 -13.14 21.63
CA GLY A 255 -10.27 -12.06 22.34
C GLY A 255 -9.82 -11.90 23.79
N ARG A 256 -9.56 -13.00 24.49
CA ARG A 256 -9.02 -12.97 25.87
C ARG A 256 -7.60 -12.43 25.93
N GLY A 257 -6.74 -12.78 24.96
CA GLY A 257 -5.36 -12.30 24.90
C GLY A 257 -5.22 -10.82 24.51
N GLN A 258 -6.24 -10.21 23.91
CA GLN A 258 -6.25 -8.78 23.55
C GLN A 258 -6.90 -7.89 24.63
N SER A 259 -7.60 -8.50 25.59
CA SER A 259 -8.29 -7.78 26.68
C SER A 259 -7.45 -7.71 27.97
N SER A 260 -6.24 -8.27 27.96
CA SER A 260 -5.22 -8.22 29.01
C SER A 260 -4.11 -7.25 28.66
#